data_042ab18d1c5195d8e4e0f178291a45f1
#
_entry.id   042ab18d1c5195d8e4e0f178291a45f1
#
_cell.length_a   1.000
_cell.length_b   1.000
_cell.length_c   1.000
_cell.angle_alpha   90.00
_cell.angle_beta   90.00
_cell.angle_gamma   90.00
#
_symmetry.space_group_name_H-M   'P 1'
#
loop_
_entity.id
_entity.type
_entity.pdbx_description
1 polymer ?
#
loop_
_entity_poly.entity_id
_entity_poly.type
_entity_poly.pdbx_seq_one_letter_code
_entity_poly.pdbx_strand_id
1 'polypeptide(L)'
;TNMTEEERRAINFDHPDAFDWKLLHQQLADLRAGKAIEQPTYSYLKCNREKETIHVEPKPVIIIEGIMTLVDKQLRDLMDLKVFVDTDADERLIRNIQRDTIDRGRTVSMVVDRYLKVLKPMHEQFIEPTKRYADIIIPQGGENATGIGILCRYVEGLVD
;
A
#
# COMPACT_ATOMS: atom_id res chain seq x y z
N THR A 1 -13.87 -2.19 15.73
CA THR A 1 -13.02 -1.54 16.76
C THR A 1 -13.91 -0.91 17.81
N ASN A 2 -13.52 -0.97 19.09
CA ASN A 2 -14.27 -0.33 20.20
C ASN A 2 -13.98 1.18 20.31
N MET A 3 -13.46 1.78 19.25
CA MET A 3 -13.05 3.20 19.19
C MET A 3 -14.18 4.04 18.59
N THR A 4 -14.34 5.25 19.11
CA THR A 4 -15.24 6.26 18.53
C THR A 4 -14.72 6.72 17.17
N GLU A 5 -15.56 7.40 16.39
CA GLU A 5 -15.14 7.94 15.08
C GLU A 5 -14.05 8.99 15.22
N GLU A 6 -14.10 9.83 16.26
CA GLU A 6 -13.10 10.85 16.54
C GLU A 6 -11.74 10.22 16.87
N GLU A 7 -11.72 9.19 17.71
CA GLU A 7 -10.49 8.44 18.03
C GLU A 7 -9.90 7.80 16.80
N ARG A 8 -10.72 7.19 15.92
CA ARG A 8 -10.22 6.62 14.67
C ARG A 8 -9.65 7.67 13.72
N ARG A 9 -10.29 8.84 13.62
CA ARG A 9 -9.79 9.95 12.79
C ARG A 9 -8.47 10.54 13.28
N ALA A 10 -8.15 10.38 14.57
CA ALA A 10 -6.89 10.81 15.17
C ALA A 10 -5.73 9.83 14.94
N ILE A 11 -6.02 8.59 14.50
CA ILE A 11 -4.99 7.59 14.22
C ILE A 11 -4.15 8.00 12.99
N ASN A 12 -2.84 7.86 13.13
CA ASN A 12 -1.94 7.96 11.99
C ASN A 12 -1.93 6.64 11.21
N PHE A 13 -2.78 6.53 10.19
CA PHE A 13 -2.86 5.35 9.32
C PHE A 13 -1.67 5.19 8.37
N ASP A 14 -0.78 6.17 8.33
CA ASP A 14 0.46 6.12 7.56
C ASP A 14 1.65 5.61 8.40
N HIS A 15 1.40 5.15 9.64
CA HIS A 15 2.39 4.51 10.50
C HIS A 15 2.31 2.98 10.38
N PRO A 16 3.42 2.23 10.43
CA PRO A 16 3.41 0.76 10.34
C PRO A 16 2.52 0.06 11.37
N ASP A 17 2.38 0.62 12.59
CA ASP A 17 1.54 0.04 13.65
C ASP A 17 0.04 0.10 13.35
N ALA A 18 -0.38 0.84 12.32
CA ALA A 18 -1.77 0.87 11.90
C ALA A 18 -2.20 -0.38 11.09
N PHE A 19 -1.24 -1.22 10.70
CA PHE A 19 -1.50 -2.38 9.86
C PHE A 19 -1.65 -3.66 10.69
N ASP A 20 -2.58 -4.51 10.29
CA ASP A 20 -2.76 -5.84 10.88
C ASP A 20 -1.84 -6.84 10.20
N TRP A 21 -0.55 -6.73 10.51
CA TRP A 21 0.49 -7.59 9.95
C TRP A 21 0.22 -9.08 10.19
N LYS A 22 -0.32 -9.41 11.37
CA LYS A 22 -0.61 -10.81 11.73
C LYS A 22 -1.64 -11.43 10.79
N LEU A 23 -2.73 -10.72 10.51
CA LEU A 23 -3.75 -11.17 9.56
C LEU A 23 -3.19 -11.25 8.15
N LEU A 24 -2.42 -10.25 7.71
CA LEU A 24 -1.82 -10.23 6.38
C LEU A 24 -0.88 -11.42 6.18
N HIS A 25 0.01 -11.70 7.12
CA HIS A 25 0.91 -12.85 7.04
C HIS A 25 0.14 -14.18 6.99
N GLN A 26 -0.90 -14.33 7.81
CA GLN A 26 -1.73 -15.53 7.82
C GLN A 26 -2.43 -15.73 6.46
N GLN A 27 -3.05 -14.69 5.94
CA GLN A 27 -3.77 -14.77 4.66
C GLN A 27 -2.84 -15.06 3.48
N LEU A 28 -1.64 -14.48 3.45
CA LEU A 28 -0.65 -14.80 2.43
C LEU A 28 -0.13 -16.22 2.53
N ALA A 29 0.09 -16.71 3.74
CA ALA A 29 0.48 -18.11 3.96
C ALA A 29 -0.61 -19.08 3.47
N ASP A 30 -1.89 -18.74 3.70
CA ASP A 30 -3.02 -19.55 3.24
C ASP A 30 -3.12 -19.54 1.70
N LEU A 31 -3.02 -18.38 1.04
CA LEU A 31 -3.01 -18.29 -0.42
C LEU A 31 -1.85 -19.09 -1.04
N ARG A 32 -0.64 -19.00 -0.47
CA ARG A 32 0.52 -19.77 -0.93
C ARG A 32 0.34 -21.29 -0.71
N ALA A 33 -0.44 -21.68 0.28
CA ALA A 33 -0.81 -23.07 0.53
C ALA A 33 -1.99 -23.57 -0.33
N GLY A 34 -2.47 -22.76 -1.28
CA GLY A 34 -3.59 -23.10 -2.14
C GLY A 34 -4.97 -22.98 -1.48
N LYS A 35 -5.06 -22.21 -0.38
CA LYS A 35 -6.32 -21.97 0.33
C LYS A 35 -6.86 -20.58 0.00
N ALA A 36 -8.16 -20.50 -0.22
CA ALA A 36 -8.86 -19.23 -0.35
C ALA A 36 -8.88 -18.44 0.97
N ILE A 37 -9.00 -17.13 0.88
CA ILE A 37 -9.07 -16.22 2.03
C ILE A 37 -10.28 -15.29 1.94
N GLU A 38 -10.65 -14.71 3.07
CA GLU A 38 -11.62 -13.63 3.18
C GLU A 38 -10.88 -12.30 3.44
N GLN A 39 -10.60 -11.58 2.37
CA GLN A 39 -9.88 -10.29 2.45
C GLN A 39 -10.78 -9.24 3.10
N PRO A 40 -10.34 -8.56 4.18
CA PRO A 40 -11.09 -7.46 4.77
C PRO A 40 -11.27 -6.29 3.81
N THR A 41 -12.44 -5.66 3.85
CA THR A 41 -12.70 -4.38 3.19
C THR A 41 -12.60 -3.22 4.17
N TYR A 42 -12.37 -2.01 3.67
CA TYR A 42 -12.15 -0.83 4.50
C TYR A 42 -12.89 0.38 3.95
N SER A 43 -13.60 1.09 4.82
CA SER A 43 -14.22 2.36 4.50
C SER A 43 -13.35 3.54 4.89
N TYR A 44 -12.87 4.29 3.91
CA TYR A 44 -12.14 5.54 4.14
C TYR A 44 -13.02 6.63 4.75
N LEU A 45 -14.32 6.62 4.51
CA LEU A 45 -15.27 7.57 5.09
C LEU A 45 -15.46 7.33 6.59
N LYS A 46 -15.58 6.05 6.98
CA LYS A 46 -15.79 5.65 8.39
C LYS A 46 -14.47 5.44 9.15
N CYS A 47 -13.34 5.47 8.46
CA CYS A 47 -12.03 5.10 9.00
C CYS A 47 -12.08 3.75 9.75
N ASN A 48 -12.71 2.75 9.15
CA ASN A 48 -12.93 1.45 9.79
C ASN A 48 -13.03 0.31 8.77
N ARG A 49 -12.71 -0.93 9.22
CA ARG A 49 -13.04 -2.14 8.45
C ARG A 49 -14.55 -2.28 8.35
N GLU A 50 -15.00 -2.71 7.20
CA GLU A 50 -16.39 -3.11 6.99
C GLU A 50 -16.59 -4.55 7.50
N LYS A 51 -17.86 -4.97 7.54
CA LYS A 51 -18.21 -6.37 7.90
C LYS A 51 -18.05 -7.29 6.71
N GLU A 52 -18.23 -6.76 5.52
CA GLU A 52 -18.10 -7.45 4.26
C GLU A 52 -16.65 -7.76 3.97
N THR A 53 -16.39 -8.94 3.41
CA THR A 53 -15.08 -9.40 2.95
C THR A 53 -15.12 -9.66 1.45
N ILE A 54 -13.96 -9.77 0.84
CA ILE A 54 -13.81 -10.23 -0.53
C ILE A 54 -13.22 -11.63 -0.49
N HIS A 55 -13.93 -12.59 -1.09
CA HIS A 55 -13.41 -13.93 -1.27
C HIS A 55 -12.33 -13.93 -2.35
N VAL A 56 -11.14 -14.40 -2.00
CA VAL A 56 -9.98 -14.44 -2.90
C VAL A 56 -9.46 -15.86 -3.01
N GLU A 57 -9.55 -16.41 -4.21
CA GLU A 57 -9.00 -17.72 -4.54
C GLU A 57 -7.48 -17.62 -4.80
N PRO A 58 -6.72 -18.67 -4.46
CA PRO A 58 -5.28 -18.73 -4.77
C PRO A 58 -5.05 -18.71 -6.27
N LYS A 59 -4.02 -17.99 -6.69
CA LYS A 59 -3.59 -17.87 -8.09
C LYS A 59 -2.08 -18.10 -8.20
N PRO A 60 -1.56 -18.46 -9.38
CA PRO A 60 -0.13 -18.65 -9.59
C PRO A 60 0.72 -17.41 -9.25
N VAL A 61 0.16 -16.22 -9.45
CA VAL A 61 0.80 -14.94 -9.10
C VAL A 61 -0.07 -14.18 -8.11
N ILE A 62 0.54 -13.69 -7.05
CA ILE A 62 -0.07 -12.83 -6.04
C ILE A 62 0.67 -11.49 -6.08
N ILE A 63 -0.05 -10.40 -6.35
CA ILE A 63 0.50 -9.05 -6.32
C ILE A 63 -0.02 -8.35 -5.06
N ILE A 64 0.91 -7.89 -4.22
CA ILE A 64 0.61 -7.12 -3.02
C ILE A 64 1.06 -5.69 -3.28
N GLU A 65 0.13 -4.74 -3.19
CA GLU A 65 0.45 -3.33 -3.37
C GLU A 65 0.19 -2.54 -2.09
N GLY A 66 0.96 -1.49 -1.90
CA GLY A 66 0.80 -0.54 -0.81
C GLY A 66 2.13 0.08 -0.38
N ILE A 67 2.04 1.27 0.19
CA ILE A 67 3.22 2.06 0.59
C ILE A 67 4.06 1.40 1.69
N MET A 68 3.47 0.48 2.46
CA MET A 68 4.13 -0.20 3.59
C MET A 68 4.56 -1.64 3.28
N THR A 69 4.34 -2.14 2.07
CA THR A 69 4.60 -3.55 1.73
C THR A 69 6.04 -3.97 1.96
N LEU A 70 6.99 -3.07 1.76
CA LEU A 70 8.41 -3.34 1.97
C LEU A 70 8.93 -2.98 3.37
N VAL A 71 8.09 -2.48 4.28
CA VAL A 71 8.49 -2.12 5.65
C VAL A 71 8.64 -3.37 6.52
N ASP A 72 7.71 -4.32 6.41
CA ASP A 72 7.72 -5.51 7.23
C ASP A 72 8.69 -6.57 6.70
N LYS A 73 9.59 -7.04 7.58
CA LYS A 73 10.61 -8.03 7.18
C LYS A 73 10.00 -9.39 6.84
N GLN A 74 9.01 -9.84 7.60
CA GLN A 74 8.42 -11.16 7.37
C GLN A 74 7.68 -11.17 6.03
N LEU A 75 7.02 -10.07 5.68
CA LEU A 75 6.39 -9.91 4.38
C LEU A 75 7.43 -9.92 3.24
N ARG A 76 8.55 -9.19 3.38
CA ARG A 76 9.63 -9.20 2.37
C ARG A 76 10.22 -10.60 2.17
N ASP A 77 10.35 -11.38 3.22
CA ASP A 77 10.91 -12.75 3.15
C ASP A 77 9.97 -13.71 2.39
N LEU A 78 8.69 -13.37 2.21
CA LEU A 78 7.73 -14.14 1.42
C LEU A 78 7.69 -13.75 -0.06
N MET A 79 8.27 -12.62 -0.43
CA MET A 79 8.21 -12.07 -1.79
C MET A 79 9.30 -12.68 -2.68
N ASP A 80 8.91 -13.15 -3.85
CA ASP A 80 9.83 -13.60 -4.90
C ASP A 80 10.41 -12.43 -5.69
N LEU A 81 9.66 -11.31 -5.78
CA LEU A 81 10.08 -10.07 -6.42
C LEU A 81 9.60 -8.86 -5.61
N LYS A 82 10.51 -7.94 -5.31
CA LYS A 82 10.26 -6.69 -4.60
C LYS A 82 10.46 -5.51 -5.54
N VAL A 83 9.40 -4.75 -5.77
CA VAL A 83 9.41 -3.59 -6.65
C VAL A 83 9.15 -2.32 -5.84
N PHE A 84 10.02 -1.33 -5.98
CA PHE A 84 9.79 0.01 -5.45
C PHE A 84 9.40 0.94 -6.59
N VAL A 85 8.22 1.53 -6.49
CA VAL A 85 7.73 2.52 -7.46
C VAL A 85 8.14 3.91 -6.97
N ASP A 86 9.14 4.48 -7.62
CA ASP A 86 9.74 5.76 -7.24
C ASP A 86 9.03 6.92 -7.94
N THR A 87 8.68 7.94 -7.16
CA THR A 87 8.01 9.15 -7.66
C THR A 87 8.49 10.33 -6.84
N ASP A 88 8.80 11.44 -7.50
CA ASP A 88 9.29 12.65 -6.86
C ASP A 88 8.29 13.22 -5.84
N ALA A 89 8.81 13.90 -4.83
CA ALA A 89 8.00 14.35 -3.69
C ALA A 89 6.94 15.38 -4.07
N ASP A 90 7.23 16.25 -5.01
CA ASP A 90 6.31 17.24 -5.57
C ASP A 90 5.19 16.58 -6.37
N GLU A 91 5.51 15.59 -7.21
CA GLU A 91 4.52 14.79 -7.93
C GLU A 91 3.58 14.05 -6.97
N ARG A 92 4.12 13.45 -5.92
CA ARG A 92 3.30 12.80 -4.88
C ARG A 92 2.37 13.78 -4.18
N LEU A 93 2.85 15.00 -3.89
CA LEU A 93 2.04 16.04 -3.28
C LEU A 93 0.93 16.52 -4.23
N ILE A 94 1.24 16.75 -5.50
CA ILE A 94 0.27 17.17 -6.51
C ILE A 94 -0.84 16.12 -6.64
N ARG A 95 -0.50 14.83 -6.76
CA ARG A 95 -1.47 13.73 -6.83
C ARG A 95 -2.34 13.65 -5.56
N ASN A 96 -1.75 13.88 -4.39
CA ASN A 96 -2.50 13.93 -3.13
C ASN A 96 -3.50 15.10 -3.11
N ILE A 97 -3.09 16.28 -3.55
CA ILE A 97 -3.98 17.45 -3.62
C ILE A 97 -5.15 17.16 -4.57
N GLN A 98 -4.88 16.70 -5.78
CA GLN A 98 -5.91 16.38 -6.77
C GLN A 98 -6.92 15.36 -6.23
N ARG A 99 -6.44 14.21 -5.77
CA ARG A 99 -7.30 13.14 -5.23
C ARG A 99 -8.11 13.61 -4.03
N ASP A 100 -7.47 14.23 -3.05
CA ASP A 100 -8.12 14.52 -1.77
C ASP A 100 -9.09 15.70 -1.88
N THR A 101 -8.88 16.62 -2.83
CA THR A 101 -9.84 17.70 -3.09
C THR A 101 -11.05 17.22 -3.89
N ILE A 102 -10.86 16.32 -4.85
CA ILE A 102 -11.95 15.81 -5.69
C ILE A 102 -12.75 14.72 -4.97
N ASP A 103 -12.05 13.69 -4.46
CA ASP A 103 -12.70 12.47 -3.99
C ASP A 103 -13.07 12.50 -2.49
N ARG A 104 -12.39 13.35 -1.71
CA ARG A 104 -12.51 13.37 -0.23
C ARG A 104 -12.99 14.70 0.34
N GLY A 105 -13.31 15.69 -0.53
CA GLY A 105 -13.84 16.98 -0.12
C GLY A 105 -12.93 17.82 0.77
N ARG A 106 -11.61 17.58 0.74
CA ARG A 106 -10.64 18.34 1.55
C ARG A 106 -10.25 19.63 0.85
N THR A 107 -9.89 20.66 1.62
CA THR A 107 -9.27 21.86 1.06
C THR A 107 -7.79 21.63 0.77
N VAL A 108 -7.21 22.38 -0.15
CA VAL A 108 -5.77 22.35 -0.45
C VAL A 108 -4.93 22.57 0.81
N SER A 109 -5.34 23.54 1.64
CA SER A 109 -4.64 23.81 2.93
C SER A 109 -4.61 22.59 3.85
N MET A 110 -5.75 21.88 3.98
CA MET A 110 -5.83 20.67 4.79
C MET A 110 -4.90 19.56 4.25
N VAL A 111 -4.80 19.41 2.93
CA VAL A 111 -3.92 18.41 2.32
C VAL A 111 -2.45 18.76 2.53
N VAL A 112 -2.06 20.03 2.32
CA VAL A 112 -0.69 20.49 2.54
C VAL A 112 -0.29 20.37 4.00
N ASP A 113 -1.15 20.77 4.92
CA ASP A 113 -0.91 20.62 6.37
C ASP A 113 -0.68 19.16 6.77
N ARG A 114 -1.53 18.26 6.29
CA ARG A 114 -1.38 16.82 6.52
C ARG A 114 -0.09 16.29 5.90
N TYR A 115 0.23 16.72 4.70
CA TYR A 115 1.46 16.31 4.02
C TYR A 115 2.69 16.67 4.85
N LEU A 116 2.79 17.90 5.31
CA LEU A 116 3.93 18.37 6.09
C LEU A 116 4.02 17.71 7.47
N LYS A 117 2.88 17.53 8.15
CA LYS A 117 2.83 17.00 9.53
C LYS A 117 2.88 15.49 9.62
N VAL A 118 2.40 14.78 8.59
CA VAL A 118 2.22 13.31 8.65
C VAL A 118 2.89 12.61 7.47
N LEU A 119 2.43 12.87 6.23
CA LEU A 119 2.80 12.03 5.09
C LEU A 119 4.29 12.10 4.78
N LYS A 120 4.87 13.30 4.76
CA LYS A 120 6.30 13.49 4.48
C LYS A 120 7.19 12.84 5.57
N PRO A 121 7.00 13.09 6.88
CA PRO A 121 7.77 12.40 7.91
C PRO A 121 7.64 10.87 7.87
N MET A 122 6.43 10.34 7.66
CA MET A 122 6.21 8.89 7.57
C MET A 122 6.91 8.30 6.34
N HIS A 123 6.88 9.00 5.21
CA HIS A 123 7.58 8.57 4.01
C HIS A 123 9.10 8.51 4.23
N GLU A 124 9.69 9.58 4.78
CA GLU A 124 11.13 9.68 5.04
C GLU A 124 11.59 8.64 6.08
N GLN A 125 10.77 8.36 7.09
CA GLN A 125 11.11 7.45 8.17
C GLN A 125 10.91 5.97 7.81
N PHE A 126 9.82 5.63 7.14
CA PHE A 126 9.41 4.24 6.95
C PHE A 126 9.44 3.77 5.50
N ILE A 127 9.08 4.61 4.52
CA ILE A 127 8.89 4.19 3.14
C ILE A 127 10.20 4.30 2.35
N GLU A 128 10.78 5.49 2.28
CA GLU A 128 12.01 5.74 1.51
C GLU A 128 13.18 4.80 1.89
N PRO A 129 13.42 4.50 3.18
CA PRO A 129 14.48 3.55 3.55
C PRO A 129 14.27 2.13 3.01
N THR A 130 13.04 1.74 2.63
CA THR A 130 12.76 0.40 2.10
C THR A 130 13.18 0.22 0.66
N LYS A 131 13.46 1.30 -0.06
CA LYS A 131 13.96 1.30 -1.43
C LYS A 131 15.19 0.40 -1.61
N ARG A 132 16.04 0.31 -0.58
CA ARG A 132 17.21 -0.58 -0.57
C ARG A 132 16.89 -2.08 -0.53
N TYR A 133 15.65 -2.45 -0.23
CA TYR A 133 15.21 -3.85 -0.23
C TYR A 133 14.56 -4.26 -1.55
N ALA A 134 14.33 -3.32 -2.45
CA ALA A 134 13.75 -3.59 -3.75
C ALA A 134 14.75 -4.29 -4.67
N ASP A 135 14.28 -5.27 -5.41
CA ASP A 135 15.02 -5.92 -6.48
C ASP A 135 14.99 -5.07 -7.76
N ILE A 136 13.89 -4.30 -7.95
CA ILE A 136 13.69 -3.38 -9.08
C ILE A 136 13.14 -2.05 -8.55
N ILE A 137 13.67 -0.94 -9.07
CA ILE A 137 13.13 0.40 -8.84
C ILE A 137 12.57 0.91 -10.17
N ILE A 138 11.28 1.26 -10.18
CA ILE A 138 10.62 1.86 -11.34
C ILE A 138 10.49 3.37 -11.11
N PRO A 139 11.30 4.20 -11.78
CA PRO A 139 11.22 5.65 -11.67
C PRO A 139 9.96 6.18 -12.38
N GLN A 140 9.56 7.40 -12.07
CA GLN A 140 8.40 8.11 -12.65
C GLN A 140 7.05 7.45 -12.34
N GLY A 141 7.00 6.54 -11.40
CA GLY A 141 5.75 5.92 -10.99
C GLY A 141 5.07 5.10 -12.09
N GLY A 142 3.74 5.13 -12.11
CA GLY A 142 2.92 4.39 -13.07
C GLY A 142 2.99 4.91 -14.52
N GLU A 143 3.68 6.00 -14.79
CA GLU A 143 3.83 6.58 -16.14
C GLU A 143 5.03 5.99 -16.91
N ASN A 144 5.89 5.23 -16.24
CA ASN A 144 7.00 4.53 -16.87
C ASN A 144 6.53 3.28 -17.63
N ALA A 145 5.95 3.49 -18.81
CA ALA A 145 5.42 2.39 -19.65
C ALA A 145 6.47 1.33 -19.99
N THR A 146 7.74 1.73 -20.20
CA THR A 146 8.83 0.80 -20.50
C THR A 146 9.15 -0.08 -19.30
N GLY A 147 9.32 0.51 -18.10
CA GLY A 147 9.59 -0.23 -16.88
C GLY A 147 8.46 -1.19 -16.51
N ILE A 148 7.22 -0.71 -16.63
CA ILE A 148 6.02 -1.54 -16.43
C ILE A 148 5.95 -2.68 -17.46
N GLY A 149 6.24 -2.40 -18.73
CA GLY A 149 6.23 -3.42 -19.78
C GLY A 149 7.25 -4.54 -19.56
N ILE A 150 8.42 -4.23 -19.01
CA ILE A 150 9.42 -5.23 -18.61
C ILE A 150 8.87 -6.09 -17.47
N LEU A 151 8.28 -5.47 -16.46
CA LEU A 151 7.69 -6.18 -15.32
C LEU A 151 6.54 -7.09 -15.76
N CYS A 152 5.66 -6.62 -16.63
CA CYS A 152 4.55 -7.43 -17.16
C CYS A 152 5.08 -8.69 -17.86
N ARG A 153 6.07 -8.56 -18.74
CA ARG A 153 6.66 -9.71 -19.44
C ARG A 153 7.33 -10.70 -18.49
N TYR A 154 7.97 -10.20 -17.44
CA TYR A 154 8.53 -11.07 -16.41
C TYR A 154 7.43 -11.87 -15.70
N VAL A 155 6.34 -11.22 -15.31
CA VAL A 155 5.21 -11.86 -14.62
C VAL A 155 4.49 -12.85 -15.57
N GLU A 156 4.28 -12.50 -16.84
CA GLU A 156 3.70 -13.39 -17.85
C GLU A 156 4.51 -14.69 -17.97
N GLY A 157 5.83 -14.59 -18.03
CA GLY A 157 6.72 -15.76 -18.08
C GLY A 157 6.76 -16.63 -16.82
N LEU A 158 6.08 -16.24 -15.73
CA LEU A 158 5.92 -17.06 -14.53
C LEU A 158 4.66 -17.94 -14.57
N VAL A 159 3.72 -17.65 -15.47
CA VAL A 159 2.40 -18.32 -15.55
C VAL A 159 2.22 -19.16 -16.80
N ASP A 160 3.14 -19.06 -17.77
CA ASP A 160 3.24 -19.93 -18.96
C ASP A 160 3.98 -21.24 -18.59
#